data_7fa5924f018d54681e9acebd987ce6da
#
_entry.id   7fa5924f018d54681e9acebd987ce6da
#
_cell.length_a   1.000
_cell.length_b   1.000
_cell.length_c   1.000
_cell.angle_alpha   90.00
_cell.angle_beta   90.00
_cell.angle_gamma   90.00
#
_symmetry.space_group_name_H-M   'P 1'
#
loop_
_entity.id
_entity.type
_entity.pdbx_description
1 polymer ?
#
loop_
_entity_poly.entity_id
_entity_poly.type
_entity_poly.pdbx_seq_one_letter_code
_entity_poly.pdbx_strand_id
1 'polypeptide(L)'
;RSFMRSYESYRSESLQSQSKDQYFLEMKMLGEKLGAIDLPDTYAGTERAIKQYIPELHYGDRAKNIIGMLDNFPSNLSAKPFVKMISRAGFLNLPNWVYPIIDRPEPSRLERLAMSSAIRLMAIPVREALKDGVAAHSLRRVYGATK
;
A
#
# COMPACT_ATOMS: atom_id res chain seq x y z
N ARG A 1 -0.55 -7.60 -0.25
CA ARG A 1 0.86 -7.33 -0.63
C ARG A 1 1.21 -5.85 -0.61
N SER A 2 0.48 -5.00 -1.30
CA SER A 2 0.76 -3.56 -1.34
C SER A 2 0.79 -2.92 0.05
N PHE A 3 -0.14 -3.29 0.93
CA PHE A 3 -0.18 -2.83 2.32
C PHE A 3 1.11 -3.19 3.08
N MET A 4 1.57 -4.44 3.02
CA MET A 4 2.81 -4.87 3.67
C MET A 4 4.03 -4.14 3.12
N ARG A 5 4.11 -3.98 1.79
CA ARG A 5 5.20 -3.24 1.15
C ARG A 5 5.22 -1.77 1.58
N SER A 6 4.05 -1.13 1.66
CA SER A 6 3.93 0.23 2.17
C SER A 6 4.35 0.32 3.63
N TYR A 7 3.91 -0.64 4.45
CA TYR A 7 4.29 -0.70 5.86
C TYR A 7 5.82 -0.77 6.01
N GLU A 8 6.49 -1.69 5.32
CA GLU A 8 7.95 -1.84 5.35
C GLU A 8 8.69 -0.62 4.77
N SER A 9 8.13 0.03 3.74
CA SER A 9 8.73 1.21 3.13
C SER A 9 8.66 2.45 4.02
N TYR A 10 7.56 2.63 4.76
CA TYR A 10 7.29 3.84 5.54
C TYR A 10 7.47 3.67 7.05
N ARG A 11 7.54 2.45 7.55
CA ARG A 11 8.04 2.13 8.89
C ARG A 11 9.42 1.53 8.79
N SER A 12 10.25 1.82 9.77
CA SER A 12 11.65 1.31 9.81
C SER A 12 11.76 -0.16 10.24
N GLU A 13 10.63 -0.86 10.34
CA GLU A 13 10.56 -2.23 10.81
C GLU A 13 10.22 -3.17 9.64
N SER A 14 11.04 -4.19 9.46
CA SER A 14 10.75 -5.28 8.55
C SER A 14 9.79 -6.27 9.21
N LEU A 15 8.74 -6.67 8.50
CA LEU A 15 7.84 -7.71 8.97
C LEU A 15 8.52 -9.08 8.91
N GLN A 16 8.43 -9.84 9.99
CA GLN A 16 8.89 -11.22 10.02
C GLN A 16 8.09 -12.09 9.04
N SER A 17 8.73 -13.09 8.45
CA SER A 17 8.09 -14.00 7.48
C SER A 17 6.84 -14.64 8.05
N GLN A 18 6.87 -15.07 9.31
CA GLN A 18 5.73 -15.67 9.99
C GLN A 18 4.53 -14.70 10.09
N SER A 19 4.77 -13.43 10.39
CA SER A 19 3.71 -12.40 10.43
C SER A 19 3.11 -12.15 9.05
N LYS A 20 3.92 -12.23 7.99
CA LYS A 20 3.43 -12.12 6.60
C LYS A 20 2.54 -13.30 6.24
N ASP A 21 2.97 -14.52 6.55
CA ASP A 21 2.20 -15.74 6.25
C ASP A 21 0.89 -15.77 7.06
N GLN A 22 0.93 -15.40 8.35
CA GLN A 22 -0.28 -15.26 9.15
C GLN A 22 -1.29 -14.31 8.55
N TYR A 23 -0.85 -13.14 8.07
CA TYR A 23 -1.71 -12.19 7.39
C TYR A 23 -2.37 -12.79 6.13
N PHE A 24 -1.62 -13.53 5.31
CA PHE A 24 -2.19 -14.15 4.11
C PHE A 24 -3.16 -15.28 4.44
N LEU A 25 -2.89 -16.05 5.48
CA LEU A 25 -3.81 -17.07 5.99
C LEU A 25 -5.15 -16.45 6.41
N GLU A 26 -5.12 -15.36 7.18
CA GLU A 26 -6.32 -14.63 7.60
C GLU A 26 -7.08 -14.04 6.40
N MET A 27 -6.36 -13.45 5.45
CA MET A 27 -6.96 -12.91 4.22
C MET A 27 -7.56 -14.00 3.33
N LYS A 28 -6.96 -15.20 3.27
CA LYS A 28 -7.52 -16.37 2.60
C LYS A 28 -8.86 -16.75 3.22
N MET A 29 -8.92 -16.90 4.54
CA MET A 29 -10.17 -17.24 5.25
C MET A 29 -11.29 -16.23 4.96
N LEU A 30 -10.96 -14.93 4.89
CA LEU A 30 -11.91 -13.90 4.52
C LEU A 30 -12.35 -14.02 3.07
N GLY A 31 -11.41 -14.21 2.14
CA GLY A 31 -11.68 -14.36 0.72
C GLY A 31 -12.55 -15.57 0.41
N GLU A 32 -12.31 -16.71 1.04
CA GLU A 32 -13.13 -17.93 0.90
C GLU A 32 -14.57 -17.70 1.37
N LYS A 33 -14.77 -16.96 2.47
CA LYS A 33 -16.12 -16.56 2.93
C LYS A 33 -16.83 -15.63 1.92
N LEU A 34 -16.08 -14.90 1.10
CA LEU A 34 -16.61 -14.04 0.04
C LEU A 34 -16.76 -14.79 -1.29
N GLY A 35 -16.50 -16.10 -1.32
CA GLY A 35 -16.68 -16.96 -2.50
C GLY A 35 -15.45 -17.09 -3.40
N ALA A 36 -14.29 -16.61 -2.97
CA ALA A 36 -13.06 -16.83 -3.71
C ALA A 36 -12.56 -18.28 -3.49
N ILE A 37 -11.95 -18.87 -4.51
CA ILE A 37 -11.40 -20.24 -4.50
C ILE A 37 -9.90 -20.21 -4.75
N ASP A 38 -9.19 -21.24 -4.31
CA ASP A 38 -7.76 -21.46 -4.57
C ASP A 38 -6.84 -20.30 -4.16
N LEU A 39 -7.18 -19.62 -3.07
CA LEU A 39 -6.39 -18.51 -2.56
C LEU A 39 -5.10 -19.02 -1.87
N PRO A 40 -3.96 -18.39 -2.15
CA PRO A 40 -2.72 -18.69 -1.46
C PRO A 40 -2.79 -18.26 0.02
N ASP A 41 -2.17 -19.05 0.90
CA ASP A 41 -2.15 -18.86 2.36
C ASP A 41 -0.82 -18.34 2.89
N THR A 42 0.17 -18.15 2.01
CA THR A 42 1.50 -17.66 2.36
C THR A 42 1.92 -16.50 1.48
N TYR A 43 2.87 -15.71 1.97
CA TYR A 43 3.48 -14.64 1.18
C TYR A 43 4.10 -15.18 -0.11
N ALA A 44 4.89 -16.26 -0.01
CA ALA A 44 5.52 -16.88 -1.18
C ALA A 44 4.50 -17.46 -2.17
N GLY A 45 3.41 -18.05 -1.67
CA GLY A 45 2.29 -18.53 -2.50
C GLY A 45 1.64 -17.40 -3.28
N THR A 46 1.37 -16.28 -2.62
CA THR A 46 0.81 -15.07 -3.25
C THR A 46 1.76 -14.50 -4.31
N GLU A 47 3.07 -14.48 -4.07
CA GLU A 47 4.05 -14.03 -5.06
C GLU A 47 4.04 -14.91 -6.31
N ARG A 48 3.93 -16.23 -6.13
CA ARG A 48 3.83 -17.19 -7.27
C ARG A 48 2.54 -16.98 -8.05
N ALA A 49 1.40 -16.87 -7.35
CA ALA A 49 0.11 -16.64 -7.98
C ALA A 49 0.11 -15.33 -8.80
N ILE A 50 0.63 -14.23 -8.25
CA ILE A 50 0.74 -12.96 -9.00
C ILE A 50 1.60 -13.13 -10.25
N LYS A 51 2.74 -13.84 -10.16
CA LYS A 51 3.63 -14.06 -11.30
C LYS A 51 2.94 -14.82 -12.43
N GLN A 52 2.03 -15.74 -12.14
CA GLN A 52 1.26 -16.48 -13.15
C GLN A 52 0.35 -15.57 -13.96
N TYR A 53 -0.21 -14.52 -13.34
CA TYR A 53 -1.10 -13.58 -14.02
C TYR A 53 -0.37 -12.45 -14.77
N ILE A 54 0.92 -12.22 -14.53
CA ILE A 54 1.67 -11.14 -15.21
C ILE A 54 1.54 -11.18 -16.73
N PRO A 55 1.64 -12.33 -17.41
CA PRO A 55 1.51 -12.40 -18.88
C PRO A 55 0.13 -12.00 -19.42
N GLU A 56 -0.91 -12.09 -18.58
CA GLU A 56 -2.29 -11.76 -18.95
C GLU A 56 -2.62 -10.28 -18.73
N LEU A 57 -1.75 -9.56 -17.97
CA LEU A 57 -1.98 -8.17 -17.64
C LEU A 57 -1.69 -7.27 -18.84
N HIS A 58 -2.64 -6.39 -19.14
CA HIS A 58 -2.49 -5.37 -20.18
C HIS A 58 -3.00 -4.01 -19.69
N TYR A 59 -2.39 -2.97 -20.20
CA TYR A 59 -2.75 -1.58 -19.89
C TYR A 59 -3.88 -1.10 -20.80
N GLY A 60 -5.09 -1.54 -20.50
CA GLY A 60 -6.30 -1.17 -21.24
C GLY A 60 -6.79 0.24 -20.92
N ASP A 61 -7.75 0.73 -21.73
CA ASP A 61 -8.24 2.12 -21.64
C ASP A 61 -8.87 2.46 -20.29
N ARG A 62 -9.51 1.51 -19.62
CA ARG A 62 -10.02 1.71 -18.25
C ARG A 62 -8.92 2.02 -17.26
N ALA A 63 -7.80 1.31 -17.33
CA ALA A 63 -6.64 1.54 -16.46
C ALA A 63 -5.99 2.90 -16.77
N LYS A 64 -5.87 3.27 -18.06
CA LYS A 64 -5.38 4.57 -18.50
C LYS A 64 -6.23 5.71 -17.94
N ASN A 65 -7.56 5.58 -18.03
CA ASN A 65 -8.49 6.57 -17.50
C ASN A 65 -8.35 6.74 -15.98
N ILE A 66 -8.25 5.63 -15.23
CA ILE A 66 -8.06 5.70 -13.77
C ILE A 66 -6.74 6.38 -13.41
N ILE A 67 -5.65 6.01 -14.07
CA ILE A 67 -4.35 6.64 -13.85
C ILE A 67 -4.40 8.12 -14.21
N GLY A 68 -5.02 8.48 -15.33
CA GLY A 68 -5.23 9.87 -15.73
C GLY A 68 -6.05 10.67 -14.71
N MET A 69 -7.07 10.07 -14.10
CA MET A 69 -7.84 10.69 -13.01
C MET A 69 -6.97 10.89 -11.75
N LEU A 70 -6.13 9.95 -11.41
CA LEU A 70 -5.21 10.06 -10.25
C LEU A 70 -4.15 11.15 -10.49
N ASP A 71 -3.62 11.26 -11.70
CA ASP A 71 -2.65 12.29 -12.06
C ASP A 71 -3.26 13.70 -12.04
N ASN A 72 -4.55 13.81 -12.40
CA ASN A 72 -5.29 15.07 -12.52
C ASN A 72 -6.38 15.21 -11.44
N PHE A 73 -6.19 14.58 -10.28
CA PHE A 73 -7.21 14.59 -9.23
C PHE A 73 -7.61 16.02 -8.85
N PRO A 74 -8.91 16.37 -8.95
CA PRO A 74 -9.38 17.72 -8.64
C PRO A 74 -9.18 17.98 -7.14
N SER A 75 -8.33 18.94 -6.83
CA SER A 75 -8.04 19.34 -5.46
C SER A 75 -7.94 20.85 -5.36
N ASN A 76 -8.32 21.39 -4.21
CA ASN A 76 -8.11 22.81 -3.92
C ASN A 76 -6.63 23.17 -4.00
N LEU A 77 -6.31 24.39 -4.37
CA LEU A 77 -4.93 24.89 -4.57
C LEU A 77 -4.00 24.55 -3.39
N SER A 78 -4.50 24.62 -2.17
CA SER A 78 -3.75 24.28 -0.93
C SER A 78 -3.49 22.78 -0.76
N ALA A 79 -4.38 21.92 -1.22
CA ALA A 79 -4.26 20.47 -1.11
C ALA A 79 -3.48 19.82 -2.28
N LYS A 80 -3.35 20.53 -3.39
CA LYS A 80 -2.75 20.03 -4.64
C LYS A 80 -1.33 19.43 -4.47
N PRO A 81 -0.37 20.05 -3.76
CA PRO A 81 0.94 19.48 -3.57
C PRO A 81 0.89 18.20 -2.72
N PHE A 82 0.01 18.14 -1.73
CA PHE A 82 -0.18 16.96 -0.89
C PHE A 82 -0.75 15.78 -1.69
N VAL A 83 -1.80 16.03 -2.48
CA VAL A 83 -2.40 15.00 -3.36
C VAL A 83 -1.38 14.49 -4.38
N LYS A 84 -0.61 15.37 -5.03
CA LYS A 84 0.47 14.98 -5.95
C LYS A 84 1.52 14.11 -5.26
N MET A 85 1.91 14.47 -4.05
CA MET A 85 2.89 13.70 -3.29
C MET A 85 2.37 12.30 -2.95
N ILE A 86 1.13 12.17 -2.48
CA ILE A 86 0.52 10.86 -2.17
C ILE A 86 0.39 10.01 -3.42
N SER A 87 -0.08 10.58 -4.53
CA SER A 87 -0.16 9.87 -5.81
C SER A 87 1.23 9.39 -6.27
N ARG A 88 2.24 10.25 -6.19
CA ARG A 88 3.62 9.87 -6.52
C ARG A 88 4.15 8.76 -5.62
N ALA A 89 3.89 8.84 -4.31
CA ALA A 89 4.26 7.79 -3.35
C ALA A 89 3.59 6.46 -3.67
N GLY A 90 2.33 6.47 -4.07
CA GLY A 90 1.61 5.30 -4.54
C GLY A 90 2.30 4.65 -5.74
N PHE A 91 2.66 5.43 -6.76
CA PHE A 91 3.40 4.93 -7.92
C PHE A 91 4.78 4.38 -7.54
N LEU A 92 5.54 5.05 -6.70
CA LEU A 92 6.87 4.59 -6.25
C LEU A 92 6.82 3.30 -5.46
N ASN A 93 5.67 2.94 -4.93
CA ASN A 93 5.45 1.70 -4.18
C ASN A 93 5.06 0.50 -5.06
N LEU A 94 4.87 0.72 -6.37
CA LEU A 94 4.58 -0.37 -7.29
C LEU A 94 5.80 -1.31 -7.44
N PRO A 95 5.57 -2.61 -7.66
CA PRO A 95 6.62 -3.54 -8.04
C PRO A 95 7.24 -3.16 -9.38
N ASN A 96 8.52 -3.46 -9.58
CA ASN A 96 9.26 -3.08 -10.79
C ASN A 96 8.62 -3.62 -12.08
N TRP A 97 8.07 -4.84 -12.04
CA TRP A 97 7.41 -5.44 -13.19
C TRP A 97 6.14 -4.71 -13.67
N VAL A 98 5.58 -3.81 -12.87
CA VAL A 98 4.37 -3.03 -13.25
C VAL A 98 4.73 -1.89 -14.20
N TYR A 99 5.89 -1.24 -14.03
CA TYR A 99 6.24 -0.03 -14.79
C TYR A 99 6.22 -0.23 -16.31
N PRO A 100 6.81 -1.30 -16.88
CA PRO A 100 6.72 -1.54 -18.31
C PRO A 100 5.28 -1.82 -18.78
N ILE A 101 4.42 -2.42 -17.93
CA ILE A 101 3.03 -2.67 -18.29
C ILE A 101 2.23 -1.36 -18.41
N ILE A 102 2.48 -0.38 -17.54
CA ILE A 102 1.77 0.89 -17.52
C ILE A 102 2.48 1.99 -18.35
N ASP A 103 3.47 1.61 -19.12
CA ASP A 103 4.27 2.51 -19.98
C ASP A 103 4.86 3.71 -19.21
N ARG A 104 5.46 3.41 -18.03
CA ARG A 104 6.14 4.41 -17.21
C ARG A 104 7.58 4.03 -16.89
N PRO A 105 8.48 5.01 -16.79
CA PRO A 105 9.86 4.73 -16.40
C PRO A 105 9.94 4.21 -14.97
N GLU A 106 10.85 3.26 -14.76
CA GLU A 106 11.13 2.77 -13.41
C GLU A 106 11.82 3.87 -12.59
N PRO A 107 11.32 4.17 -11.37
CA PRO A 107 11.90 5.21 -10.53
C PRO A 107 13.27 4.80 -9.98
N SER A 108 14.16 5.75 -9.87
CA SER A 108 15.48 5.55 -9.30
C SER A 108 15.43 5.20 -7.81
N ARG A 109 16.47 4.55 -7.31
CA ARG A 109 16.62 4.27 -5.86
C ARG A 109 16.61 5.55 -5.03
N LEU A 110 17.26 6.60 -5.54
CA LEU A 110 17.33 7.89 -4.87
C LEU A 110 15.93 8.53 -4.74
N GLU A 111 15.12 8.47 -5.78
CA GLU A 111 13.75 8.97 -5.77
C GLU A 111 12.88 8.23 -4.75
N ARG A 112 13.01 6.91 -4.67
CA ARG A 112 12.29 6.09 -3.67
C ARG A 112 12.69 6.46 -2.24
N LEU A 113 14.00 6.64 -1.99
CA LEU A 113 14.51 7.04 -0.67
C LEU A 113 14.05 8.45 -0.29
N ALA A 114 14.17 9.41 -1.18
CA ALA A 114 13.74 10.78 -0.94
C ALA A 114 12.23 10.85 -0.62
N MET A 115 11.40 10.14 -1.39
CA MET A 115 9.96 10.09 -1.15
C MET A 115 9.62 9.41 0.17
N SER A 116 10.25 8.30 0.51
CA SER A 116 10.00 7.60 1.77
C SER A 116 10.36 8.48 2.97
N SER A 117 11.46 9.23 2.89
CA SER A 117 11.86 10.19 3.91
C SER A 117 10.89 11.35 4.06
N ALA A 118 10.42 11.90 2.93
CA ALA A 118 9.41 12.97 2.94
C ALA A 118 8.10 12.51 3.60
N ILE A 119 7.61 11.32 3.26
CA ILE A 119 6.39 10.76 3.86
C ILE A 119 6.57 10.48 5.35
N ARG A 120 7.72 9.95 5.77
CA ARG A 120 8.01 9.71 7.19
C ARG A 120 7.97 11.01 7.99
N LEU A 121 8.59 12.07 7.48
CA LEU A 121 8.56 13.41 8.09
C LEU A 121 7.13 13.96 8.20
N MET A 122 6.35 13.87 7.12
CA MET A 122 4.96 14.34 7.13
C MET A 122 4.05 13.48 8.00
N ALA A 123 4.37 12.22 8.22
CA ALA A 123 3.59 11.35 9.09
C ALA A 123 3.75 11.71 10.58
N ILE A 124 4.79 12.43 10.98
CA ILE A 124 5.01 12.79 12.38
C ILE A 124 3.86 13.62 12.96
N PRO A 125 3.50 14.80 12.40
CA PRO A 125 2.38 15.58 12.92
C PRO A 125 1.04 14.87 12.81
N VAL A 126 0.84 14.08 11.76
CA VAL A 126 -0.39 13.29 11.59
C VAL A 126 -0.50 12.20 12.67
N ARG A 127 0.59 11.50 12.97
CA ARG A 127 0.60 10.50 14.06
C ARG A 127 0.36 11.15 15.42
N GLU A 128 0.92 12.31 15.66
CA GLU A 128 0.70 13.06 16.90
C GLU A 128 -0.77 13.45 17.03
N ALA A 129 -1.36 14.01 15.99
CA ALA A 129 -2.77 14.38 15.95
C ALA A 129 -3.72 13.17 16.10
N LEU A 130 -3.30 11.97 15.66
CA LEU A 130 -4.09 10.74 15.72
C LEU A 130 -3.80 9.87 16.95
N LYS A 131 -2.96 10.29 17.88
CA LYS A 131 -2.69 9.54 19.13
C LYS A 131 -3.96 9.21 19.91
N ASP A 132 -4.92 10.11 19.89
CA ASP A 132 -6.24 9.94 20.50
C ASP A 132 -7.34 9.57 19.49
N GLY A 133 -6.96 9.02 18.34
CA GLY A 133 -7.89 8.60 17.29
C GLY A 133 -8.73 7.37 17.63
N VAL A 134 -9.58 6.97 16.69
CA VAL A 134 -10.55 5.86 16.84
C VAL A 134 -9.90 4.57 17.36
N ALA A 135 -8.67 4.24 16.91
CA ALA A 135 -7.96 3.05 17.35
C ALA A 135 -7.60 3.10 18.84
N ALA A 136 -7.15 4.25 19.35
CA ALA A 136 -6.85 4.45 20.76
C ALA A 136 -8.12 4.37 21.62
N HIS A 137 -9.23 4.94 21.15
CA HIS A 137 -10.53 4.82 21.81
C HIS A 137 -11.04 3.39 21.84
N SER A 138 -10.87 2.62 20.76
CA SER A 138 -11.26 1.23 20.68
C SER A 138 -10.43 0.35 21.63
N LEU A 139 -9.12 0.56 21.67
CA LEU A 139 -8.24 -0.15 22.61
C LEU A 139 -8.59 0.16 24.06
N ARG A 140 -8.85 1.44 24.40
CA ARG A 140 -9.29 1.84 25.75
C ARG A 140 -10.63 1.18 26.15
N ARG A 141 -11.55 0.98 25.19
CA ARG A 141 -12.83 0.28 25.45
C ARG A 141 -12.64 -1.21 25.72
N VAL A 142 -11.74 -1.88 24.98
CA VAL A 142 -11.54 -3.34 25.06
C VAL A 142 -10.67 -3.71 26.27
N TYR A 143 -9.61 -2.94 26.51
CA TYR A 143 -8.59 -3.30 27.51
C TYR A 143 -8.65 -2.44 28.79
N GLY A 144 -9.62 -1.53 28.90
CA GLY A 144 -9.68 -0.58 30.02
C GLY A 144 -8.64 0.52 29.91
N ALA A 145 -8.90 1.65 30.55
CA ALA A 145 -7.91 2.73 30.65
C ALA A 145 -6.77 2.24 31.56
N THR A 146 -5.67 1.81 30.99
CA THR A 146 -4.42 1.70 31.75
C THR A 146 -4.02 3.14 32.14
N LYS A 147 -4.08 3.41 33.45
CA LYS A 147 -3.62 4.65 34.06
C LYS A 147 -2.14 4.84 33.83
#